data_29b7e69d790c5b400cd06972d018f3be
#
_entry.id   29b7e69d790c5b400cd06972d018f3be
#
_cell.length_a   1.000
_cell.length_b   1.000
_cell.length_c   1.000
_cell.angle_alpha   90.00
_cell.angle_beta   90.00
_cell.angle_gamma   90.00
#
_symmetry.space_group_name_H-M   'P 1'
#
loop_
_entity.id
_entity.type
_entity.pdbx_description
1 polymer ?
#
loop_
_entity_poly.entity_id
_entity_poly.type
_entity_poly.pdbx_seq_one_letter_code
_entity_poly.pdbx_strand_id
1 'polypeptide(L)'
;MRICLLAEGSYPYVVGGVSSWIQMLMQGLPEHEFIIYSVGAEAKERGNFKYKLPENCVGVEEMFLDEILSLRSSEMLEDILTHDDRRTLYELVRGERDITLKELLQVFAYGRWKSPLAVFMSSDFFDVIVRVYREQYENLPFTDFFWTMRSMLLPLFYLLQQKLPEADIYHSVATGYCGVIGGMAATRYKKPYMITEHGVYSREREAEILKSDWVKTDFKGIWIRYFYYLARLSYHAADRLYTLFEHNGKIAVDLGCAPEKIKIVPNGVHMERFAASPELSDHGGPITIGAVVRVVPIKDILTLLRSFAIVKRELPDARLVVMGGLEEDPDYVAVCHRTVRMLGLEDVTFTGSVPVAEYLPKMDILVLSSISEGQPLAVLEGFSAHRPYVTTDVGCCRELIFGDSSDDLGTAGAVVAPLDYEAMAHEIIRLAKDYELRRSMAEVGYERTKSRYTYEQFIESYHEAYADIGKEGAHGGRRI
;
A
#
# COMPACT_ATOMS: atom_id res chain seq x y z
N MET A 1 -18.61 -8.80 16.09
CA MET A 1 -17.50 -9.79 15.90
C MET A 1 -16.20 -9.15 16.31
N ARG A 2 -15.23 -9.97 16.71
CA ARG A 2 -13.86 -9.49 16.97
C ARG A 2 -12.99 -9.72 15.74
N ILE A 3 -12.40 -8.66 15.23
CA ILE A 3 -11.60 -8.66 13.99
C ILE A 3 -10.15 -8.29 14.34
N CYS A 4 -9.20 -9.13 13.95
CA CYS A 4 -7.79 -8.81 14.08
C CYS A 4 -7.29 -8.21 12.77
N LEU A 5 -7.01 -6.89 12.78
CA LEU A 5 -6.38 -6.17 11.67
C LEU A 5 -4.86 -6.31 11.75
N LEU A 6 -4.27 -6.84 10.69
CA LEU A 6 -2.84 -7.11 10.59
C LEU A 6 -2.20 -6.05 9.69
N ALA A 7 -1.41 -5.15 10.29
CA ALA A 7 -0.79 -4.02 9.61
C ALA A 7 0.73 -4.14 9.59
N GLU A 8 1.36 -3.73 8.48
CA GLU A 8 2.81 -3.73 8.30
C GLU A 8 3.27 -2.35 7.89
N GLY A 9 4.21 -1.76 8.62
CA GLY A 9 4.83 -0.47 8.32
C GLY A 9 3.84 0.71 8.20
N SER A 10 2.67 0.62 8.83
CA SER A 10 1.59 1.59 8.67
C SER A 10 0.95 1.96 10.01
N TYR A 11 -0.31 1.59 10.23
CA TYR A 11 -1.08 1.93 11.43
C TYR A 11 -0.56 1.20 12.68
N PRO A 12 -0.48 1.84 13.83
CA PRO A 12 -0.86 3.23 14.12
C PRO A 12 0.31 4.24 14.08
N TYR A 13 1.46 3.90 13.47
CA TYR A 13 2.71 4.66 13.58
C TYR A 13 2.94 5.67 12.46
N VAL A 14 2.47 5.39 11.26
CA VAL A 14 2.73 6.19 10.06
C VAL A 14 1.45 6.86 9.58
N VAL A 15 1.50 8.17 9.37
CA VAL A 15 0.39 8.91 8.74
C VAL A 15 0.42 8.67 7.24
N GLY A 16 -0.66 8.09 6.69
CA GLY A 16 -0.73 7.77 5.25
C GLY A 16 -2.06 7.16 4.85
N GLY A 17 -2.19 6.84 3.57
CA GLY A 17 -3.44 6.32 2.98
C GLY A 17 -3.97 5.07 3.67
N VAL A 18 -3.13 4.04 3.82
CA VAL A 18 -3.50 2.77 4.48
C VAL A 18 -3.88 2.99 5.95
N SER A 19 -3.12 3.82 6.67
CA SER A 19 -3.42 4.13 8.07
C SER A 19 -4.72 4.90 8.24
N SER A 20 -5.00 5.86 7.36
CA SER A 20 -6.27 6.59 7.34
C SER A 20 -7.43 5.67 7.00
N TRP A 21 -7.22 4.73 6.08
CA TRP A 21 -8.20 3.71 5.73
C TRP A 21 -8.53 2.80 6.93
N ILE A 22 -7.52 2.30 7.66
CA ILE A 22 -7.74 1.50 8.88
C ILE A 22 -8.55 2.30 9.92
N GLN A 23 -8.20 3.57 10.12
CA GLN A 23 -8.90 4.46 11.04
C GLN A 23 -10.37 4.64 10.65
N MET A 24 -10.64 4.92 9.35
CA MET A 24 -11.99 5.08 8.82
C MET A 24 -12.81 3.79 8.92
N LEU A 25 -12.20 2.64 8.61
CA LEU A 25 -12.85 1.33 8.71
C LEU A 25 -13.32 1.04 10.15
N MET A 26 -12.45 1.22 11.14
CA MET A 26 -12.80 0.99 12.54
C MET A 26 -13.88 1.95 13.02
N GLN A 27 -13.78 3.23 12.67
CA GLN A 27 -14.78 4.25 13.06
C GLN A 27 -16.14 4.01 12.40
N GLY A 28 -16.16 3.51 11.17
CA GLY A 28 -17.39 3.23 10.44
C GLY A 28 -18.11 1.95 10.85
N LEU A 29 -17.45 1.06 11.58
CA LEU A 29 -18.01 -0.22 12.02
C LEU A 29 -17.96 -0.37 13.55
N PRO A 30 -18.68 0.51 14.29
CA PRO A 30 -18.64 0.55 15.75
C PRO A 30 -19.21 -0.71 16.42
N GLU A 31 -19.99 -1.53 15.72
CA GLU A 31 -20.56 -2.79 16.19
C GLU A 31 -19.54 -3.94 16.25
N HIS A 32 -18.32 -3.74 15.73
CA HIS A 32 -17.24 -4.70 15.76
C HIS A 32 -16.15 -4.27 16.76
N GLU A 33 -15.53 -5.26 17.41
CA GLU A 33 -14.30 -5.05 18.18
C GLU A 33 -13.10 -5.28 17.30
N PHE A 34 -12.13 -4.36 17.32
CA PHE A 34 -10.90 -4.48 16.56
C PHE A 34 -9.70 -4.66 17.46
N ILE A 35 -8.80 -5.58 17.07
CA ILE A 35 -7.46 -5.70 17.63
C ILE A 35 -6.49 -5.40 16.49
N ILE A 36 -5.53 -4.53 16.73
CA ILE A 36 -4.44 -4.26 15.79
C ILE A 36 -3.26 -5.16 16.14
N TYR A 37 -2.76 -5.90 15.15
CA TYR A 37 -1.45 -6.55 15.22
C TYR A 37 -0.51 -5.83 14.25
N SER A 38 0.43 -5.07 14.78
CA SER A 38 1.30 -4.22 13.97
C SER A 38 2.70 -4.78 13.88
N VAL A 39 3.20 -4.90 12.63
CA VAL A 39 4.58 -5.27 12.32
C VAL A 39 5.34 -4.01 11.95
N GLY A 40 6.21 -3.53 12.82
CA GLY A 40 7.02 -2.33 12.65
C GLY A 40 8.48 -2.64 12.32
N ALA A 41 9.21 -1.66 11.82
CA ALA A 41 10.65 -1.79 11.53
C ALA A 41 11.51 -1.62 12.79
N GLU A 42 11.24 -0.59 13.58
CA GLU A 42 12.12 -0.15 14.68
C GLU A 42 11.36 -0.07 16.02
N ALA A 43 11.88 -0.74 17.04
CA ALA A 43 11.28 -0.82 18.38
C ALA A 43 11.20 0.55 19.11
N LYS A 44 11.98 1.54 18.68
CA LYS A 44 11.88 2.91 19.21
C LYS A 44 10.52 3.57 18.96
N GLU A 45 9.75 3.07 17.96
CA GLU A 45 8.41 3.57 17.65
C GLU A 45 7.34 3.01 18.60
N ARG A 46 7.67 2.01 19.42
CA ARG A 46 6.73 1.32 20.32
C ARG A 46 5.91 2.31 21.14
N GLY A 47 4.58 2.19 21.07
CA GLY A 47 3.63 3.05 21.79
C GLY A 47 3.51 4.49 21.25
N ASN A 48 4.26 4.86 20.22
CA ASN A 48 4.29 6.21 19.64
C ASN A 48 3.20 6.39 18.58
N PHE A 49 1.94 6.18 18.96
CA PHE A 49 0.82 6.21 18.05
C PHE A 49 0.57 7.61 17.48
N LYS A 50 0.46 7.70 16.16
CA LYS A 50 0.12 8.94 15.44
C LYS A 50 -1.39 9.16 15.32
N TYR A 51 -2.18 8.16 15.66
CA TYR A 51 -3.64 8.19 15.63
C TYR A 51 -4.22 8.03 17.03
N LYS A 52 -5.34 8.70 17.29
CA LYS A 52 -6.17 8.40 18.46
C LYS A 52 -6.99 7.15 18.13
N LEU A 53 -6.76 6.09 18.87
CA LEU A 53 -7.46 4.82 18.67
C LEU A 53 -8.97 5.00 18.90
N PRO A 54 -9.85 4.47 18.02
CA PRO A 54 -11.30 4.45 18.24
C PRO A 54 -11.67 3.61 19.46
N GLU A 55 -12.83 3.86 20.05
CA GLU A 55 -13.28 3.16 21.27
C GLU A 55 -13.46 1.64 21.07
N ASN A 56 -13.79 1.22 19.86
CA ASN A 56 -13.93 -0.18 19.49
C ASN A 56 -12.60 -0.85 19.12
N CYS A 57 -11.47 -0.15 19.17
CA CYS A 57 -10.14 -0.74 19.13
C CYS A 57 -9.74 -1.20 20.54
N VAL A 58 -9.95 -2.50 20.82
CA VAL A 58 -9.80 -3.08 22.15
C VAL A 58 -8.36 -3.50 22.52
N GLY A 59 -7.43 -3.43 21.57
CA GLY A 59 -6.03 -3.76 21.83
C GLY A 59 -5.11 -3.49 20.64
N VAL A 60 -3.82 -3.28 20.95
CA VAL A 60 -2.74 -3.20 19.95
C VAL A 60 -1.61 -4.13 20.40
N GLU A 61 -1.27 -5.09 19.56
CA GLU A 61 -0.10 -5.94 19.73
C GLU A 61 0.99 -5.48 18.75
N GLU A 62 2.21 -5.33 19.25
CA GLU A 62 3.30 -4.69 18.54
C GLU A 62 4.48 -5.62 18.39
N MET A 63 4.99 -5.78 17.19
CA MET A 63 6.19 -6.54 16.88
C MET A 63 7.14 -5.70 16.03
N PHE A 64 8.43 -5.74 16.32
CA PHE A 64 9.44 -4.96 15.60
C PHE A 64 10.56 -5.83 15.06
N LEU A 65 10.93 -5.61 13.80
CA LEU A 65 11.90 -6.45 13.08
C LEU A 65 13.34 -6.27 13.59
N ASP A 66 13.71 -5.09 14.07
CA ASP A 66 15.03 -4.82 14.63
C ASP A 66 15.30 -5.60 15.91
N GLU A 67 14.30 -5.83 16.76
CA GLU A 67 14.39 -6.69 17.94
C GLU A 67 14.74 -8.13 17.53
N ILE A 68 14.10 -8.64 16.48
CA ILE A 68 14.33 -9.99 15.97
C ILE A 68 15.74 -10.11 15.39
N LEU A 69 16.16 -9.15 14.59
CA LEU A 69 17.49 -9.16 13.96
C LEU A 69 18.62 -8.96 14.97
N SER A 70 18.32 -8.36 16.13
CA SER A 70 19.26 -8.18 17.23
C SER A 70 19.47 -9.43 18.10
N LEU A 71 18.61 -10.45 17.97
CA LEU A 71 18.74 -11.71 18.74
C LEU A 71 20.13 -12.32 18.57
N ARG A 72 20.70 -12.80 19.69
CA ARG A 72 21.99 -13.47 19.75
C ARG A 72 21.83 -14.86 20.34
N SER A 73 22.63 -15.81 19.89
CA SER A 73 22.83 -17.10 20.53
C SER A 73 24.32 -17.41 20.57
N SER A 74 24.77 -17.99 21.66
CA SER A 74 26.15 -18.49 21.81
C SER A 74 26.23 -20.01 21.60
N GLU A 75 25.08 -20.69 21.51
CA GLU A 75 25.02 -22.15 21.43
C GLU A 75 24.57 -22.56 20.04
N MET A 76 25.34 -23.44 19.40
CA MET A 76 24.95 -24.17 18.18
C MET A 76 24.27 -25.46 18.62
N LEU A 77 23.08 -25.71 18.10
CA LEU A 77 22.33 -26.94 18.36
C LEU A 77 22.61 -27.95 17.27
N GLU A 78 22.72 -29.21 17.64
CA GLU A 78 23.00 -30.32 16.71
C GLU A 78 21.76 -31.22 16.58
N ASP A 79 21.55 -31.75 15.38
CA ASP A 79 20.55 -32.80 15.06
C ASP A 79 19.12 -32.52 15.57
N ILE A 80 18.66 -31.27 15.46
CA ILE A 80 17.32 -30.87 15.93
C ILE A 80 16.23 -30.98 14.86
N LEU A 81 16.60 -31.03 13.57
CA LEU A 81 15.68 -31.07 12.44
C LEU A 81 15.47 -32.49 11.94
N THR A 82 14.21 -32.87 11.68
CA THR A 82 13.87 -34.11 11.00
C THR A 82 14.30 -34.04 9.52
N HIS A 83 14.27 -35.17 8.83
CA HIS A 83 14.53 -35.24 7.39
C HIS A 83 13.56 -34.37 6.58
N ASP A 84 12.28 -34.36 6.95
CA ASP A 84 11.26 -33.55 6.28
C ASP A 84 11.42 -32.07 6.57
N ASP A 85 11.82 -31.67 7.77
CA ASP A 85 12.17 -30.28 8.09
C ASP A 85 13.34 -29.80 7.21
N ARG A 86 14.42 -30.59 7.15
CA ARG A 86 15.60 -30.25 6.33
C ARG A 86 15.22 -30.11 4.85
N ARG A 87 14.35 -30.98 4.33
CA ARG A 87 13.86 -30.90 2.95
C ARG A 87 13.04 -29.61 2.74
N THR A 88 12.10 -29.31 3.63
CA THR A 88 11.28 -28.08 3.54
C THR A 88 12.14 -26.83 3.59
N LEU A 89 13.09 -26.78 4.52
CA LEU A 89 13.99 -25.63 4.66
C LEU A 89 14.97 -25.50 3.48
N TYR A 90 15.41 -26.63 2.91
CA TYR A 90 16.25 -26.64 1.70
C TYR A 90 15.50 -26.01 0.51
N GLU A 91 14.26 -26.43 0.26
CA GLU A 91 13.46 -25.86 -0.83
C GLU A 91 13.13 -24.38 -0.59
N LEU A 92 12.90 -23.98 0.68
CA LEU A 92 12.70 -22.57 1.05
C LEU A 92 13.92 -21.72 0.72
N VAL A 93 15.12 -22.15 1.10
CA VAL A 93 16.37 -21.41 0.86
C VAL A 93 16.72 -21.41 -0.64
N ARG A 94 16.47 -22.52 -1.34
CA ARG A 94 16.70 -22.66 -2.78
C ARG A 94 15.81 -21.72 -3.60
N GLY A 95 14.57 -21.54 -3.19
CA GLY A 95 13.63 -20.60 -3.81
C GLY A 95 13.17 -20.95 -5.22
N GLU A 96 13.33 -22.22 -5.67
CA GLU A 96 12.88 -22.69 -6.98
C GLU A 96 11.44 -23.25 -6.92
N ARG A 97 11.05 -23.78 -5.78
CA ARG A 97 9.70 -24.28 -5.49
C ARG A 97 9.08 -23.45 -4.37
N ASP A 98 7.83 -23.04 -4.55
CA ASP A 98 7.07 -22.45 -3.47
C ASP A 98 6.71 -23.50 -2.41
N ILE A 99 7.16 -23.24 -1.19
CA ILE A 99 6.80 -24.02 -0.01
C ILE A 99 5.47 -23.49 0.52
N THR A 100 4.53 -24.38 0.79
CA THR A 100 3.22 -23.99 1.31
C THR A 100 3.31 -23.54 2.78
N LEU A 101 2.37 -22.69 3.19
CA LEU A 101 2.29 -22.29 4.60
C LEU A 101 2.10 -23.48 5.54
N LYS A 102 1.39 -24.53 5.09
CA LYS A 102 1.20 -25.77 5.85
C LYS A 102 2.53 -26.49 6.10
N GLU A 103 3.39 -26.62 5.09
CA GLU A 103 4.74 -27.20 5.23
C GLU A 103 5.59 -26.38 6.21
N LEU A 104 5.55 -25.03 6.12
CA LEU A 104 6.25 -24.16 7.07
C LEU A 104 5.73 -24.32 8.50
N LEU A 105 4.42 -24.40 8.69
CA LEU A 105 3.82 -24.56 10.02
C LEU A 105 4.08 -25.95 10.64
N GLN A 106 4.42 -26.95 9.84
CA GLN A 106 4.90 -28.24 10.36
C GLN A 106 6.31 -28.07 10.97
N VAL A 107 7.21 -27.35 10.29
CA VAL A 107 8.55 -27.04 10.82
C VAL A 107 8.45 -26.15 12.05
N PHE A 108 7.63 -25.07 11.96
CA PHE A 108 7.50 -24.04 13.00
C PHE A 108 6.21 -24.19 13.82
N ALA A 109 5.88 -25.44 14.21
CA ALA A 109 4.76 -25.68 15.11
C ALA A 109 4.93 -24.91 16.43
N TYR A 110 3.82 -24.31 16.91
CA TYR A 110 3.84 -23.51 18.11
C TYR A 110 4.43 -24.27 19.31
N GLY A 111 5.41 -23.65 19.97
CA GLY A 111 6.08 -24.26 21.13
C GLY A 111 7.12 -25.33 20.81
N ARG A 112 7.32 -25.71 19.53
CA ARG A 112 8.34 -26.69 19.13
C ARG A 112 9.76 -26.19 19.39
N TRP A 113 10.01 -24.92 19.15
CA TRP A 113 11.33 -24.30 19.29
C TRP A 113 11.32 -23.26 20.41
N LYS A 114 12.37 -23.22 21.23
CA LYS A 114 12.52 -22.19 22.27
C LYS A 114 12.73 -20.78 21.70
N SER A 115 13.27 -20.69 20.48
CA SER A 115 13.56 -19.45 19.78
C SER A 115 13.62 -19.72 18.26
N PRO A 116 13.25 -18.77 17.41
CA PRO A 116 13.47 -18.85 15.96
C PRO A 116 14.97 -18.98 15.64
N LEU A 117 15.81 -18.41 16.50
CA LEU A 117 17.25 -18.47 16.39
C LEU A 117 17.77 -19.90 16.60
N ALA A 118 17.07 -20.75 17.36
CA ALA A 118 17.46 -22.14 17.58
C ALA A 118 17.52 -22.94 16.26
N VAL A 119 16.53 -22.77 15.39
CA VAL A 119 16.52 -23.37 14.05
C VAL A 119 17.62 -22.73 13.17
N PHE A 120 17.69 -21.40 13.13
CA PHE A 120 18.63 -20.69 12.27
C PHE A 120 20.11 -21.00 12.62
N MET A 121 20.41 -21.20 13.90
CA MET A 121 21.76 -21.49 14.41
C MET A 121 22.03 -22.99 14.59
N SER A 122 21.15 -23.86 14.09
CA SER A 122 21.44 -25.30 14.13
C SER A 122 22.46 -25.72 13.07
N SER A 123 23.26 -26.76 13.37
CA SER A 123 24.17 -27.38 12.39
C SER A 123 23.39 -27.85 11.15
N ASP A 124 22.22 -28.44 11.36
CA ASP A 124 21.33 -28.93 10.32
C ASP A 124 20.93 -27.85 9.32
N PHE A 125 20.53 -26.67 9.81
CA PHE A 125 20.13 -25.59 8.93
C PHE A 125 21.34 -24.90 8.30
N PHE A 126 22.46 -24.84 9.01
CA PHE A 126 23.71 -24.35 8.44
C PHE A 126 24.15 -25.22 7.25
N ASP A 127 24.04 -26.55 7.35
CA ASP A 127 24.32 -27.47 6.25
C ASP A 127 23.40 -27.26 5.06
N VAL A 128 22.12 -26.97 5.30
CA VAL A 128 21.16 -26.57 4.24
C VAL A 128 21.64 -25.30 3.54
N ILE A 129 22.01 -24.27 4.29
CA ILE A 129 22.51 -23.00 3.71
C ILE A 129 23.79 -23.24 2.88
N VAL A 130 24.76 -23.99 3.41
CA VAL A 130 26.03 -24.31 2.72
C VAL A 130 25.76 -25.10 1.44
N ARG A 131 24.84 -26.06 1.48
CA ARG A 131 24.47 -26.84 0.32
C ARG A 131 23.89 -25.97 -0.79
N VAL A 132 22.88 -25.14 -0.49
CA VAL A 132 22.26 -24.25 -1.49
C VAL A 132 23.26 -23.23 -2.02
N TYR A 133 24.13 -22.70 -1.13
CA TYR A 133 25.20 -21.80 -1.56
C TYR A 133 26.10 -22.45 -2.63
N ARG A 134 26.57 -23.68 -2.39
CA ARG A 134 27.42 -24.40 -3.35
C ARG A 134 26.73 -24.74 -4.67
N GLU A 135 25.41 -24.99 -4.61
CA GLU A 135 24.62 -25.34 -5.79
C GLU A 135 24.28 -24.13 -6.68
N GLN A 136 24.05 -22.95 -6.08
CA GLN A 136 23.49 -21.81 -6.81
C GLN A 136 24.27 -20.49 -6.67
N TYR A 137 25.08 -20.32 -5.63
CA TYR A 137 25.67 -19.02 -5.27
C TYR A 137 27.18 -19.07 -5.02
N GLU A 138 27.87 -20.12 -5.47
CA GLU A 138 29.30 -20.33 -5.24
C GLU A 138 30.18 -19.15 -5.73
N ASN A 139 29.71 -18.42 -6.74
CA ASN A 139 30.38 -17.25 -7.29
C ASN A 139 30.25 -15.98 -6.44
N LEU A 140 29.44 -16.01 -5.38
CA LEU A 140 29.23 -14.88 -4.47
C LEU A 140 29.95 -15.09 -3.13
N PRO A 141 30.26 -14.02 -2.38
CA PRO A 141 30.85 -14.18 -1.05
C PRO A 141 29.88 -14.91 -0.09
N PHE A 142 30.31 -16.04 0.49
CA PHE A 142 29.48 -16.83 1.41
C PHE A 142 28.96 -16.02 2.60
N THR A 143 29.78 -15.16 3.17
CA THR A 143 29.40 -14.31 4.30
C THR A 143 28.22 -13.41 3.95
N ASP A 144 28.23 -12.80 2.77
CA ASP A 144 27.14 -11.93 2.30
C ASP A 144 25.85 -12.73 2.05
N PHE A 145 25.99 -13.92 1.46
CA PHE A 145 24.87 -14.83 1.24
C PHE A 145 24.25 -15.25 2.59
N PHE A 146 25.07 -15.66 3.55
CA PHE A 146 24.61 -16.07 4.88
C PHE A 146 23.85 -14.97 5.61
N TRP A 147 24.40 -13.73 5.61
CA TRP A 147 23.73 -12.60 6.25
C TRP A 147 22.45 -12.17 5.52
N THR A 148 22.41 -12.31 4.20
CA THR A 148 21.19 -12.11 3.41
C THR A 148 20.11 -13.10 3.82
N MET A 149 20.43 -14.40 3.86
CA MET A 149 19.51 -15.43 4.31
C MET A 149 19.01 -15.19 5.73
N ARG A 150 19.92 -14.79 6.65
CA ARG A 150 19.54 -14.44 8.02
C ARG A 150 18.52 -13.29 8.05
N SER A 151 18.79 -12.23 7.34
CA SER A 151 17.94 -11.03 7.34
C SER A 151 16.55 -11.32 6.76
N MET A 152 16.44 -12.23 5.81
CA MET A 152 15.17 -12.65 5.19
C MET A 152 14.40 -13.66 6.07
N LEU A 153 15.07 -14.72 6.49
CA LEU A 153 14.42 -15.89 7.04
C LEU A 153 14.18 -15.81 8.55
N LEU A 154 15.04 -15.13 9.29
CA LEU A 154 14.87 -15.01 10.74
C LEU A 154 13.59 -14.29 11.15
N PRO A 155 13.20 -13.17 10.50
CA PRO A 155 11.89 -12.57 10.72
C PRO A 155 10.73 -13.53 10.40
N LEU A 156 10.79 -14.24 9.27
CA LEU A 156 9.77 -15.22 8.90
C LEU A 156 9.66 -16.34 9.96
N PHE A 157 10.78 -16.91 10.40
CA PHE A 157 10.81 -17.96 11.42
C PHE A 157 10.24 -17.48 12.75
N TYR A 158 10.51 -16.24 13.11
CA TYR A 158 9.95 -15.62 14.31
C TYR A 158 8.43 -15.48 14.21
N LEU A 159 7.93 -14.94 13.10
CA LEU A 159 6.50 -14.74 12.85
C LEU A 159 5.72 -16.06 12.93
N LEU A 160 6.24 -17.12 12.32
CA LEU A 160 5.60 -18.43 12.28
C LEU A 160 5.48 -19.09 13.67
N GLN A 161 6.18 -18.59 14.68
CA GLN A 161 6.12 -19.11 16.07
C GLN A 161 5.25 -18.23 16.99
N GLN A 162 4.75 -17.09 16.52
CA GLN A 162 3.95 -16.20 17.36
C GLN A 162 2.60 -16.79 17.72
N LYS A 163 2.13 -16.45 18.93
CA LYS A 163 0.74 -16.58 19.32
C LYS A 163 0.04 -15.28 18.91
N LEU A 164 -1.08 -15.40 18.24
CA LEU A 164 -1.87 -14.24 17.84
C LEU A 164 -3.08 -14.07 18.75
N PRO A 165 -3.62 -12.85 18.88
CA PRO A 165 -4.84 -12.62 19.62
C PRO A 165 -6.01 -13.43 19.03
N GLU A 166 -6.91 -13.87 19.90
CA GLU A 166 -8.11 -14.58 19.47
C GLU A 166 -9.07 -13.62 18.77
N ALA A 167 -9.47 -13.96 17.55
CA ALA A 167 -10.40 -13.20 16.75
C ALA A 167 -11.36 -14.11 15.99
N ASP A 168 -12.48 -13.55 15.55
CA ASP A 168 -13.43 -14.25 14.68
C ASP A 168 -12.97 -14.23 13.24
N ILE A 169 -12.32 -13.14 12.82
CA ILE A 169 -11.80 -12.91 11.48
C ILE A 169 -10.40 -12.31 11.59
N TYR A 170 -9.48 -12.75 10.73
CA TYR A 170 -8.18 -12.12 10.52
C TYR A 170 -8.20 -11.35 9.21
N HIS A 171 -7.78 -10.08 9.23
CA HIS A 171 -7.79 -9.22 8.07
C HIS A 171 -6.45 -8.50 7.91
N SER A 172 -5.65 -8.85 6.91
CA SER A 172 -4.40 -8.16 6.61
C SER A 172 -4.59 -7.06 5.55
N VAL A 173 -3.82 -5.98 5.71
CA VAL A 173 -3.87 -4.83 4.79
C VAL A 173 -2.77 -4.86 3.73
N ALA A 174 -2.01 -5.94 3.68
CA ALA A 174 -0.97 -6.20 2.67
C ALA A 174 -0.65 -7.70 2.62
N THR A 175 0.11 -8.14 1.61
CA THR A 175 0.53 -9.52 1.37
C THR A 175 1.96 -9.83 1.83
N GLY A 176 2.59 -8.97 2.63
CA GLY A 176 3.91 -9.16 3.19
C GLY A 176 3.93 -10.02 4.45
N TYR A 177 4.66 -9.59 5.45
CA TYR A 177 4.72 -10.28 6.75
C TYR A 177 3.33 -10.37 7.41
N CYS A 178 2.55 -9.29 7.39
CA CYS A 178 1.18 -9.31 7.92
C CYS A 178 0.28 -10.30 7.16
N GLY A 179 0.48 -10.46 5.86
CA GLY A 179 -0.24 -11.46 5.05
C GLY A 179 0.07 -12.89 5.47
N VAL A 180 1.36 -13.21 5.69
CA VAL A 180 1.78 -14.52 6.19
C VAL A 180 1.23 -14.79 7.59
N ILE A 181 1.22 -13.79 8.47
CA ILE A 181 0.61 -13.89 9.81
C ILE A 181 -0.88 -14.21 9.71
N GLY A 182 -1.61 -13.54 8.83
CA GLY A 182 -3.04 -13.79 8.59
C GLY A 182 -3.30 -15.23 8.13
N GLY A 183 -2.53 -15.70 7.17
CA GLY A 183 -2.59 -17.09 6.71
C GLY A 183 -2.24 -18.11 7.80
N MET A 184 -1.23 -17.81 8.63
CA MET A 184 -0.88 -18.63 9.79
C MET A 184 -2.05 -18.71 10.78
N ALA A 185 -2.65 -17.57 11.12
CA ALA A 185 -3.79 -17.52 12.03
C ALA A 185 -4.96 -18.35 11.51
N ALA A 186 -5.30 -18.14 10.23
CA ALA A 186 -6.34 -18.86 9.55
C ALA A 186 -6.15 -20.39 9.60
N THR A 187 -4.92 -20.84 9.34
CA THR A 187 -4.57 -22.27 9.35
C THR A 187 -4.59 -22.84 10.77
N ARG A 188 -4.00 -22.11 11.74
CA ARG A 188 -3.80 -22.57 13.13
C ARG A 188 -5.11 -22.55 13.93
N TYR A 189 -5.89 -21.47 13.81
CA TYR A 189 -7.12 -21.27 14.59
C TYR A 189 -8.38 -21.67 13.83
N LYS A 190 -8.27 -22.07 12.55
CA LYS A 190 -9.38 -22.42 11.67
C LYS A 190 -10.42 -21.30 11.59
N LYS A 191 -9.94 -20.09 11.45
CA LYS A 191 -10.75 -18.87 11.34
C LYS A 191 -10.67 -18.29 9.93
N PRO A 192 -11.69 -17.55 9.47
CA PRO A 192 -11.66 -16.86 8.19
C PRO A 192 -10.51 -15.87 8.11
N TYR A 193 -9.95 -15.73 6.91
CA TYR A 193 -8.87 -14.82 6.61
C TYR A 193 -9.13 -14.06 5.31
N MET A 194 -9.04 -12.74 5.37
CA MET A 194 -9.18 -11.86 4.23
C MET A 194 -8.01 -10.89 4.13
N ILE A 195 -7.77 -10.43 2.92
CA ILE A 195 -6.74 -9.44 2.59
C ILE A 195 -7.42 -8.24 1.93
N THR A 196 -7.04 -7.02 2.31
CA THR A 196 -7.25 -5.83 1.49
C THR A 196 -5.90 -5.33 1.00
N GLU A 197 -5.70 -5.29 -0.31
CA GLU A 197 -4.45 -4.84 -0.93
C GLU A 197 -4.64 -3.46 -1.56
N HIS A 198 -3.98 -2.46 -0.97
CA HIS A 198 -4.09 -1.04 -1.40
C HIS A 198 -3.23 -0.72 -2.61
N GLY A 199 -2.10 -1.40 -2.76
CA GLY A 199 -1.19 -1.41 -3.88
C GLY A 199 -0.67 -2.82 -4.05
N VAL A 200 0.08 -3.13 -5.10
CA VAL A 200 0.67 -4.47 -5.27
C VAL A 200 1.96 -4.55 -4.47
N TYR A 201 1.86 -5.04 -3.22
CA TYR A 201 2.95 -5.07 -2.24
C TYR A 201 4.27 -5.59 -2.79
N SER A 202 4.25 -6.72 -3.51
CA SER A 202 5.47 -7.32 -4.07
C SER A 202 6.15 -6.43 -5.10
N ARG A 203 5.38 -5.70 -5.93
CA ARG A 203 5.93 -4.73 -6.90
C ARG A 203 6.48 -3.49 -6.22
N GLU A 204 5.85 -3.02 -5.16
CA GLU A 204 6.35 -1.90 -4.36
C GLU A 204 7.68 -2.26 -3.71
N ARG A 205 7.78 -3.47 -3.11
CA ARG A 205 9.04 -3.99 -2.56
C ARG A 205 10.12 -4.17 -3.63
N GLU A 206 9.77 -4.67 -4.81
CA GLU A 206 10.70 -4.77 -5.94
C GLU A 206 11.28 -3.40 -6.31
N ALA A 207 10.41 -2.40 -6.51
CA ALA A 207 10.85 -1.05 -6.85
C ALA A 207 11.74 -0.43 -5.76
N GLU A 208 11.44 -0.67 -4.49
CA GLU A 208 12.26 -0.21 -3.36
C GLU A 208 13.62 -0.90 -3.32
N ILE A 209 13.66 -2.24 -3.46
CA ILE A 209 14.92 -3.00 -3.47
C ILE A 209 15.82 -2.59 -4.63
N LEU A 210 15.24 -2.40 -5.81
CA LEU A 210 16.03 -1.98 -6.98
C LEU A 210 16.71 -0.62 -6.76
N LYS A 211 16.07 0.29 -6.04
CA LYS A 211 16.60 1.63 -5.73
C LYS A 211 17.49 1.66 -4.48
N SER A 212 17.39 0.67 -3.59
CA SER A 212 18.07 0.68 -2.30
C SER A 212 19.57 0.46 -2.41
N ASP A 213 20.33 1.08 -1.52
CA ASP A 213 21.78 0.88 -1.36
C ASP A 213 22.11 -0.14 -0.24
N TRP A 214 21.14 -0.47 0.64
CA TRP A 214 21.36 -1.43 1.73
C TRP A 214 21.37 -2.90 1.28
N VAL A 215 20.81 -3.18 0.09
CA VAL A 215 20.91 -4.51 -0.54
C VAL A 215 21.99 -4.49 -1.60
N LYS A 216 23.02 -5.34 -1.44
CA LYS A 216 24.04 -5.51 -2.48
C LYS A 216 23.41 -6.00 -3.79
N THR A 217 23.89 -5.48 -4.91
CA THR A 217 23.33 -5.71 -6.26
C THR A 217 23.10 -7.18 -6.55
N ASP A 218 24.07 -8.05 -6.24
CA ASP A 218 24.01 -9.50 -6.51
C ASP A 218 22.90 -10.23 -5.73
N PHE A 219 22.41 -9.64 -4.66
CA PHE A 219 21.37 -10.21 -3.78
C PHE A 219 19.98 -9.59 -3.98
N LYS A 220 19.85 -8.53 -4.80
CA LYS A 220 18.54 -7.89 -5.05
C LYS A 220 17.52 -8.88 -5.60
N GLY A 221 17.91 -9.73 -6.55
CA GLY A 221 17.03 -10.75 -7.11
C GLY A 221 16.52 -11.77 -6.10
N ILE A 222 17.33 -12.12 -5.09
CA ILE A 222 16.91 -13.03 -4.01
C ILE A 222 15.83 -12.37 -3.14
N TRP A 223 16.03 -11.11 -2.73
CA TRP A 223 15.06 -10.35 -1.96
C TRP A 223 13.74 -10.16 -2.71
N ILE A 224 13.81 -9.83 -4.00
CA ILE A 224 12.61 -9.67 -4.84
C ILE A 224 11.82 -10.97 -4.88
N ARG A 225 12.45 -12.11 -5.22
CA ARG A 225 11.78 -13.42 -5.21
C ARG A 225 11.16 -13.77 -3.87
N TYR A 226 11.84 -13.41 -2.77
CA TYR A 226 11.33 -13.64 -1.42
C TYR A 226 10.02 -12.89 -1.15
N PHE A 227 9.92 -11.61 -1.50
CA PHE A 227 8.68 -10.85 -1.30
C PHE A 227 7.54 -11.31 -2.20
N TYR A 228 7.84 -11.73 -3.43
CA TYR A 228 6.86 -12.40 -4.30
C TYR A 228 6.39 -13.72 -3.71
N TYR A 229 7.26 -14.48 -3.09
CA TYR A 229 6.91 -15.71 -2.39
C TYR A 229 5.99 -15.44 -1.17
N LEU A 230 6.26 -14.43 -0.34
CA LEU A 230 5.38 -14.04 0.77
C LEU A 230 3.98 -13.65 0.26
N ALA A 231 3.89 -12.92 -0.85
CA ALA A 231 2.61 -12.56 -1.46
C ALA A 231 1.83 -13.80 -1.90
N ARG A 232 2.48 -14.76 -2.58
CA ARG A 232 1.83 -16.02 -2.99
C ARG A 232 1.36 -16.84 -1.79
N LEU A 233 2.15 -16.96 -0.72
CA LEU A 233 1.72 -17.59 0.53
C LEU A 233 0.43 -16.97 1.06
N SER A 234 0.36 -15.65 1.05
CA SER A 234 -0.79 -14.89 1.55
C SER A 234 -2.03 -15.12 0.67
N TYR A 235 -1.90 -15.02 -0.65
CA TYR A 235 -3.00 -15.27 -1.59
C TYR A 235 -3.56 -16.68 -1.50
N HIS A 236 -2.68 -17.69 -1.39
CA HIS A 236 -3.13 -19.09 -1.25
C HIS A 236 -3.91 -19.31 0.06
N ALA A 237 -3.46 -18.69 1.15
CA ALA A 237 -4.07 -18.84 2.46
C ALA A 237 -5.38 -18.07 2.64
N ALA A 238 -5.56 -16.95 1.94
CA ALA A 238 -6.75 -16.10 2.08
C ALA A 238 -8.02 -16.79 1.53
N ASP A 239 -9.14 -16.56 2.19
CA ASP A 239 -10.47 -16.92 1.69
C ASP A 239 -10.98 -15.87 0.69
N ARG A 240 -10.66 -14.60 0.91
CA ARG A 240 -10.99 -13.47 0.01
C ARG A 240 -9.82 -12.50 -0.10
N LEU A 241 -9.69 -11.91 -1.28
CA LEU A 241 -8.82 -10.78 -1.58
C LEU A 241 -9.67 -9.59 -2.05
N TYR A 242 -9.57 -8.49 -1.37
CA TYR A 242 -10.17 -7.21 -1.76
C TYR A 242 -9.09 -6.32 -2.37
N THR A 243 -9.35 -5.82 -3.58
CA THR A 243 -8.50 -4.84 -4.26
C THR A 243 -9.30 -3.59 -4.55
N LEU A 244 -8.63 -2.46 -4.67
CA LEU A 244 -9.30 -1.17 -4.83
C LEU A 244 -9.86 -0.95 -6.25
N PHE A 245 -9.30 -1.65 -7.25
CA PHE A 245 -9.67 -1.50 -8.65
C PHE A 245 -9.28 -2.74 -9.47
N GLU A 246 -9.89 -2.89 -10.66
CA GLU A 246 -9.76 -4.10 -11.48
C GLU A 246 -8.32 -4.45 -11.88
N HIS A 247 -7.52 -3.44 -12.21
CA HIS A 247 -6.15 -3.69 -12.66
C HIS A 247 -5.29 -4.39 -11.60
N ASN A 248 -5.41 -3.99 -10.33
CA ASN A 248 -4.72 -4.68 -9.24
C ASN A 248 -5.22 -6.13 -9.07
N GLY A 249 -6.51 -6.36 -9.24
CA GLY A 249 -7.06 -7.71 -9.23
C GLY A 249 -6.44 -8.60 -10.32
N LYS A 250 -6.28 -8.08 -11.55
CA LYS A 250 -5.63 -8.80 -12.66
C LYS A 250 -4.17 -9.13 -12.32
N ILE A 251 -3.44 -8.17 -11.73
CA ILE A 251 -2.05 -8.40 -11.29
C ILE A 251 -2.00 -9.48 -10.20
N ALA A 252 -2.92 -9.47 -9.23
CA ALA A 252 -2.96 -10.49 -8.19
C ALA A 252 -3.19 -11.90 -8.77
N VAL A 253 -4.01 -12.04 -9.83
CA VAL A 253 -4.16 -13.30 -10.58
C VAL A 253 -2.84 -13.74 -11.20
N ASP A 254 -2.14 -12.84 -11.88
CA ASP A 254 -0.82 -13.12 -12.48
C ASP A 254 0.21 -13.55 -11.43
N LEU A 255 0.04 -13.09 -10.20
CA LEU A 255 0.87 -13.43 -9.05
C LEU A 255 0.42 -14.70 -8.30
N GLY A 256 -0.64 -15.36 -8.76
CA GLY A 256 -1.10 -16.66 -8.23
C GLY A 256 -2.31 -16.60 -7.30
N CYS A 257 -3.00 -15.47 -7.19
CA CYS A 257 -4.30 -15.41 -6.51
C CYS A 257 -5.38 -16.07 -7.39
N ALA A 258 -6.20 -16.93 -6.81
CA ALA A 258 -7.33 -17.54 -7.53
C ALA A 258 -8.39 -16.45 -7.85
N PRO A 259 -8.84 -16.34 -9.11
CA PRO A 259 -9.74 -15.25 -9.54
C PRO A 259 -11.05 -15.19 -8.73
N GLU A 260 -11.58 -16.34 -8.33
CA GLU A 260 -12.83 -16.43 -7.56
C GLU A 260 -12.73 -15.86 -6.14
N LYS A 261 -11.52 -15.63 -5.63
CA LYS A 261 -11.29 -14.99 -4.32
C LYS A 261 -11.34 -13.48 -4.40
N ILE A 262 -11.19 -12.90 -5.59
CA ILE A 262 -10.99 -11.46 -5.77
C ILE A 262 -12.33 -10.73 -5.81
N LYS A 263 -12.42 -9.68 -5.01
CA LYS A 263 -13.52 -8.69 -5.03
C LYS A 263 -12.93 -7.29 -5.13
N ILE A 264 -13.62 -6.41 -5.85
CA ILE A 264 -13.23 -5.00 -5.96
C ILE A 264 -14.03 -4.21 -4.94
N VAL A 265 -13.34 -3.53 -4.03
CA VAL A 265 -13.92 -2.60 -3.06
C VAL A 265 -13.07 -1.35 -3.04
N PRO A 266 -13.50 -0.29 -3.71
CA PRO A 266 -12.73 0.95 -3.78
C PRO A 266 -12.74 1.68 -2.43
N ASN A 267 -11.80 2.61 -2.25
CA ASN A 267 -11.83 3.54 -1.14
C ASN A 267 -12.99 4.52 -1.29
N GLY A 268 -13.55 4.94 -0.16
CA GLY A 268 -14.55 5.99 -0.10
C GLY A 268 -14.01 7.34 0.38
N VAL A 269 -14.72 8.40 0.05
CA VAL A 269 -14.42 9.77 0.49
C VAL A 269 -15.64 10.39 1.18
N HIS A 270 -15.38 11.21 2.20
CA HIS A 270 -16.40 12.00 2.90
C HIS A 270 -16.84 13.20 2.06
N MET A 271 -17.80 13.01 1.17
CA MET A 271 -18.28 14.09 0.26
C MET A 271 -18.88 15.27 1.03
N GLU A 272 -19.50 15.03 2.19
CA GLU A 272 -20.07 16.07 3.04
C GLU A 272 -19.05 17.14 3.47
N ARG A 273 -17.77 16.80 3.54
CA ARG A 273 -16.69 17.76 3.83
C ARG A 273 -16.53 18.82 2.75
N PHE A 274 -17.01 18.54 1.54
CA PHE A 274 -16.92 19.39 0.37
C PHE A 274 -18.28 19.96 -0.06
N ALA A 275 -19.35 19.68 0.68
CA ALA A 275 -20.72 20.10 0.35
C ALA A 275 -20.90 21.62 0.23
N ALA A 276 -20.05 22.41 0.88
CA ALA A 276 -20.03 23.87 0.76
C ALA A 276 -19.22 24.37 -0.44
N SER A 277 -18.59 23.47 -1.21
CA SER A 277 -17.81 23.86 -2.40
C SER A 277 -18.78 24.30 -3.49
N PRO A 278 -18.62 25.51 -4.06
CA PRO A 278 -19.41 25.94 -5.18
C PRO A 278 -19.10 25.11 -6.42
N GLU A 279 -20.09 24.92 -7.28
CA GLU A 279 -19.83 24.44 -8.62
C GLU A 279 -18.80 25.34 -9.31
N LEU A 280 -18.10 24.77 -10.28
CA LEU A 280 -17.12 25.52 -11.06
C LEU A 280 -17.81 26.66 -11.80
N SER A 281 -17.30 27.88 -11.67
CA SER A 281 -17.84 29.07 -12.33
C SER A 281 -16.79 29.74 -13.23
N ASP A 282 -17.23 30.36 -14.31
CA ASP A 282 -16.36 31.24 -15.08
C ASP A 282 -16.26 32.60 -14.38
N HIS A 283 -15.14 32.83 -13.70
CA HIS A 283 -14.91 34.07 -12.98
C HIS A 283 -14.14 35.12 -13.78
N GLY A 284 -13.78 34.82 -15.07
CA GLY A 284 -13.04 35.71 -15.95
C GLY A 284 -11.66 36.13 -15.44
N GLY A 285 -11.18 35.51 -14.38
CA GLY A 285 -9.89 35.78 -13.73
C GLY A 285 -8.79 34.77 -14.11
N PRO A 286 -7.60 34.90 -13.48
CA PRO A 286 -6.50 33.95 -13.68
C PRO A 286 -6.88 32.54 -13.29
N ILE A 287 -6.52 31.56 -14.12
CA ILE A 287 -6.72 30.13 -13.83
C ILE A 287 -5.79 29.71 -12.68
N THR A 288 -6.38 29.08 -11.68
CA THR A 288 -5.64 28.53 -10.53
C THR A 288 -5.59 27.01 -10.62
N ILE A 289 -4.38 26.48 -10.71
CA ILE A 289 -4.11 25.05 -10.79
C ILE A 289 -3.72 24.57 -9.40
N GLY A 290 -4.35 23.49 -8.92
CA GLY A 290 -4.07 22.88 -7.62
C GLY A 290 -3.44 21.51 -7.73
N ALA A 291 -2.55 21.17 -6.80
CA ALA A 291 -2.07 19.80 -6.60
C ALA A 291 -2.15 19.46 -5.11
N VAL A 292 -2.90 18.40 -4.77
CA VAL A 292 -3.03 17.90 -3.38
C VAL A 292 -2.10 16.72 -3.23
N VAL A 293 -0.87 16.97 -2.81
CA VAL A 293 0.21 15.95 -2.76
C VAL A 293 1.25 16.28 -1.69
N ARG A 294 1.80 15.26 -1.04
CA ARG A 294 3.06 15.41 -0.26
C ARG A 294 4.21 15.71 -1.22
N VAL A 295 5.12 16.59 -0.83
CA VAL A 295 6.25 16.95 -1.69
C VAL A 295 7.39 15.94 -1.51
N VAL A 296 7.26 14.80 -2.19
CA VAL A 296 8.20 13.67 -2.19
C VAL A 296 8.44 13.16 -3.62
N PRO A 297 9.57 12.47 -3.90
CA PRO A 297 9.96 12.07 -5.26
C PRO A 297 8.89 11.27 -6.02
N ILE A 298 8.16 10.38 -5.35
CA ILE A 298 7.13 9.54 -5.98
C ILE A 298 5.96 10.36 -6.56
N LYS A 299 5.72 11.57 -6.04
CA LYS A 299 4.67 12.49 -6.50
C LYS A 299 5.11 13.38 -7.67
N ASP A 300 6.37 13.34 -8.03
CA ASP A 300 7.00 13.98 -9.20
C ASP A 300 6.59 15.44 -9.43
N ILE A 301 6.81 16.26 -8.41
CA ILE A 301 6.55 17.70 -8.47
C ILE A 301 7.39 18.37 -9.56
N LEU A 302 8.53 17.80 -9.91
CA LEU A 302 9.40 18.34 -10.97
C LEU A 302 8.73 18.32 -12.34
N THR A 303 8.01 17.23 -12.67
CA THR A 303 7.19 17.16 -13.89
C THR A 303 6.07 18.19 -13.87
N LEU A 304 5.39 18.38 -12.73
CA LEU A 304 4.37 19.42 -12.57
C LEU A 304 4.94 20.83 -12.79
N LEU A 305 6.11 21.14 -12.20
CA LEU A 305 6.75 22.46 -12.36
C LEU A 305 7.19 22.72 -13.81
N ARG A 306 7.72 21.71 -14.51
CA ARG A 306 8.07 21.81 -15.93
C ARG A 306 6.83 22.02 -16.80
N SER A 307 5.77 21.28 -16.51
CA SER A 307 4.47 21.45 -17.15
C SER A 307 3.93 22.88 -16.96
N PHE A 308 3.96 23.37 -15.71
CA PHE A 308 3.50 24.72 -15.39
C PHE A 308 4.33 25.81 -16.08
N ALA A 309 5.62 25.61 -16.30
CA ALA A 309 6.45 26.54 -17.07
C ALA A 309 5.96 26.70 -18.53
N ILE A 310 5.43 25.64 -19.13
CA ILE A 310 4.80 25.69 -20.46
C ILE A 310 3.45 26.42 -20.37
N VAL A 311 2.64 26.08 -19.35
CA VAL A 311 1.35 26.74 -19.12
C VAL A 311 1.51 28.25 -18.97
N LYS A 312 2.52 28.72 -18.24
CA LYS A 312 2.81 30.16 -18.04
C LYS A 312 3.11 30.93 -19.33
N ARG A 313 3.65 30.25 -20.36
CA ARG A 313 3.90 30.89 -21.66
C ARG A 313 2.61 31.20 -22.41
N GLU A 314 1.60 30.34 -22.28
CA GLU A 314 0.28 30.47 -22.92
C GLU A 314 -0.72 31.26 -22.07
N LEU A 315 -0.60 31.16 -20.75
CA LEU A 315 -1.46 31.76 -19.73
C LEU A 315 -0.59 32.49 -18.68
N PRO A 316 -0.10 33.68 -18.97
CA PRO A 316 0.87 34.41 -18.12
C PRO A 316 0.39 34.63 -16.69
N ASP A 317 -0.92 34.78 -16.48
CA ASP A 317 -1.51 35.08 -15.17
C ASP A 317 -1.89 33.80 -14.38
N ALA A 318 -1.68 32.58 -14.94
CA ALA A 318 -2.00 31.33 -14.28
C ALA A 318 -1.20 31.15 -12.98
N ARG A 319 -1.81 30.50 -11.98
CA ARG A 319 -1.23 30.24 -10.66
C ARG A 319 -1.17 28.75 -10.37
N LEU A 320 -0.13 28.31 -9.66
CA LEU A 320 0.02 26.94 -9.18
C LEU A 320 0.07 26.90 -7.65
N VAL A 321 -0.79 26.09 -7.04
CA VAL A 321 -0.85 25.88 -5.59
C VAL A 321 -0.59 24.42 -5.30
N VAL A 322 0.52 24.10 -4.64
CA VAL A 322 0.89 22.76 -4.19
C VAL A 322 0.55 22.63 -2.71
N MET A 323 -0.42 21.79 -2.38
CA MET A 323 -1.00 21.58 -1.05
C MET A 323 -0.57 20.24 -0.48
N GLY A 324 0.20 20.22 0.59
CA GLY A 324 0.63 19.00 1.28
C GLY A 324 1.95 19.14 2.01
N GLY A 325 2.27 18.15 2.86
CA GLY A 325 3.44 18.18 3.74
C GLY A 325 4.77 18.33 3.01
N LEU A 326 5.69 19.06 3.66
CA LEU A 326 7.03 19.39 3.19
C LEU A 326 8.12 18.74 4.05
N GLU A 327 7.72 18.05 5.12
CA GLU A 327 8.62 17.61 6.19
C GLU A 327 9.25 16.24 5.92
N GLU A 328 8.66 15.45 5.03
CA GLU A 328 9.04 14.05 4.79
C GLU A 328 10.37 13.94 4.02
N ASP A 329 10.60 14.81 3.03
CA ASP A 329 11.83 14.84 2.22
C ASP A 329 12.30 16.28 1.98
N PRO A 330 12.99 16.90 2.95
CA PRO A 330 13.46 18.28 2.84
C PRO A 330 14.43 18.52 1.68
N ASP A 331 15.21 17.50 1.29
CA ASP A 331 16.14 17.61 0.18
C ASP A 331 15.41 17.72 -1.15
N TYR A 332 14.36 16.90 -1.33
CA TYR A 332 13.52 16.99 -2.53
C TYR A 332 12.74 18.31 -2.57
N VAL A 333 12.24 18.80 -1.45
CA VAL A 333 11.61 20.12 -1.34
C VAL A 333 12.59 21.22 -1.77
N ALA A 334 13.85 21.16 -1.33
CA ALA A 334 14.88 22.09 -1.75
C ALA A 334 15.15 22.03 -3.27
N VAL A 335 15.11 20.84 -3.86
CA VAL A 335 15.20 20.64 -5.33
C VAL A 335 14.01 21.29 -6.03
N CYS A 336 12.78 21.12 -5.55
CA CYS A 336 11.58 21.75 -6.11
C CYS A 336 11.69 23.28 -6.09
N HIS A 337 12.03 23.87 -4.96
CA HIS A 337 12.24 25.33 -4.86
C HIS A 337 13.36 25.85 -5.77
N ARG A 338 14.42 25.08 -5.95
CA ARG A 338 15.50 25.41 -6.90
C ARG A 338 14.99 25.41 -8.33
N THR A 339 14.17 24.40 -8.68
CA THR A 339 13.57 24.29 -10.02
C THR A 339 12.63 25.45 -10.32
N VAL A 340 11.80 25.89 -9.34
CA VAL A 340 10.97 27.10 -9.47
C VAL A 340 11.82 28.31 -9.86
N ARG A 341 12.93 28.55 -9.14
CA ARG A 341 13.85 29.66 -9.45
C ARG A 341 14.52 29.52 -10.82
N MET A 342 14.98 28.32 -11.16
CA MET A 342 15.64 28.05 -12.46
C MET A 342 14.71 28.25 -13.64
N LEU A 343 13.43 27.94 -13.50
CA LEU A 343 12.41 28.11 -14.52
C LEU A 343 11.79 29.53 -14.53
N GLY A 344 12.17 30.41 -13.58
CA GLY A 344 11.64 31.75 -13.46
C GLY A 344 10.16 31.82 -13.15
N LEU A 345 9.65 30.87 -12.36
CA LEU A 345 8.23 30.80 -12.01
C LEU A 345 7.93 31.68 -10.79
N GLU A 346 7.06 32.69 -10.94
CA GLU A 346 6.70 33.61 -9.87
C GLU A 346 5.43 33.21 -9.12
N ASP A 347 4.46 32.57 -9.79
CA ASP A 347 3.12 32.26 -9.25
C ASP A 347 3.00 30.80 -8.79
N VAL A 348 4.00 30.29 -8.07
CA VAL A 348 4.00 28.96 -7.47
C VAL A 348 3.99 29.07 -5.95
N THR A 349 2.96 28.52 -5.32
CA THR A 349 2.81 28.48 -3.86
C THR A 349 2.88 27.07 -3.33
N PHE A 350 3.79 26.81 -2.39
CA PHE A 350 3.80 25.59 -1.57
C PHE A 350 3.17 25.92 -0.22
N THR A 351 2.01 25.35 0.09
CA THR A 351 1.26 25.73 1.31
C THR A 351 1.69 24.97 2.56
N GLY A 352 2.41 23.85 2.40
CA GLY A 352 2.51 22.87 3.46
C GLY A 352 1.17 22.15 3.67
N SER A 353 1.03 21.49 4.83
CA SER A 353 -0.20 20.80 5.21
C SER A 353 -1.30 21.81 5.54
N VAL A 354 -2.42 21.75 4.81
CA VAL A 354 -3.57 22.66 4.94
C VAL A 354 -4.89 21.89 4.95
N PRO A 355 -5.99 22.49 5.48
CA PRO A 355 -7.34 21.93 5.33
C PRO A 355 -7.76 21.96 3.86
N VAL A 356 -7.63 20.84 3.16
CA VAL A 356 -7.86 20.74 1.70
C VAL A 356 -9.24 21.25 1.28
N ALA A 357 -10.29 20.97 2.09
CA ALA A 357 -11.64 21.42 1.84
C ALA A 357 -11.81 22.96 1.72
N GLU A 358 -10.91 23.75 2.34
CA GLU A 358 -10.92 25.21 2.24
C GLU A 358 -10.21 25.74 0.99
N TYR A 359 -9.36 24.92 0.39
CA TYR A 359 -8.52 25.28 -0.75
C TYR A 359 -9.09 24.81 -2.08
N LEU A 360 -9.62 23.58 -2.15
CA LEU A 360 -10.15 23.00 -3.38
C LEU A 360 -11.20 23.89 -4.07
N PRO A 361 -12.12 24.58 -3.36
CA PRO A 361 -13.08 25.48 -3.98
C PRO A 361 -12.47 26.66 -4.75
N LYS A 362 -11.20 26.98 -4.47
CA LYS A 362 -10.46 28.10 -5.10
C LYS A 362 -9.66 27.66 -6.33
N MET A 363 -9.65 26.37 -6.63
CA MET A 363 -8.92 25.81 -7.78
C MET A 363 -9.86 25.69 -8.98
N ASP A 364 -9.34 25.87 -10.18
CA ASP A 364 -10.07 25.66 -11.44
C ASP A 364 -9.81 24.29 -12.04
N ILE A 365 -8.57 23.81 -11.89
CA ILE A 365 -8.10 22.53 -12.42
C ILE A 365 -7.21 21.89 -11.36
N LEU A 366 -7.37 20.59 -11.15
CA LEU A 366 -6.47 19.84 -10.28
C LEU A 366 -5.52 18.95 -11.08
N VAL A 367 -4.32 18.75 -10.55
CA VAL A 367 -3.28 17.97 -11.23
C VAL A 367 -2.66 16.94 -10.28
N LEU A 368 -2.45 15.72 -10.79
CA LEU A 368 -1.70 14.66 -10.12
C LEU A 368 -0.60 14.17 -11.05
N SER A 369 0.66 14.46 -10.72
CA SER A 369 1.84 14.15 -11.53
C SER A 369 2.59 12.88 -11.10
N SER A 370 2.02 12.09 -10.19
CA SER A 370 2.68 10.97 -9.54
C SER A 370 3.26 9.94 -10.50
N ILE A 371 4.36 9.30 -10.09
CA ILE A 371 4.97 8.15 -10.81
C ILE A 371 4.25 6.85 -10.45
N SER A 372 3.69 6.76 -9.26
CA SER A 372 2.95 5.58 -8.78
C SER A 372 1.87 6.00 -7.79
N GLU A 373 0.71 5.36 -7.93
CA GLU A 373 -0.44 5.48 -7.02
C GLU A 373 -1.13 4.11 -6.87
N GLY A 374 -1.91 3.97 -5.80
CA GLY A 374 -2.98 2.98 -5.74
C GLY A 374 -4.28 3.62 -6.23
N GLN A 375 -5.16 3.96 -5.30
CA GLN A 375 -6.33 4.81 -5.56
C GLN A 375 -6.12 6.16 -4.85
N PRO A 376 -5.82 7.24 -5.61
CA PRO A 376 -5.51 8.53 -5.01
C PRO A 376 -6.78 9.20 -4.46
N LEU A 377 -6.93 9.26 -3.14
CA LEU A 377 -8.05 9.93 -2.47
C LEU A 377 -8.13 11.41 -2.85
N ALA A 378 -7.00 12.06 -3.12
CA ALA A 378 -6.96 13.45 -3.58
C ALA A 378 -7.78 13.70 -4.86
N VAL A 379 -7.84 12.71 -5.76
CA VAL A 379 -8.67 12.81 -6.98
C VAL A 379 -10.15 12.76 -6.61
N LEU A 380 -10.56 11.84 -5.73
CA LEU A 380 -11.94 11.74 -5.25
C LEU A 380 -12.36 12.98 -4.44
N GLU A 381 -11.47 13.52 -3.62
CA GLU A 381 -11.70 14.77 -2.87
C GLU A 381 -11.89 15.96 -3.83
N GLY A 382 -11.07 16.04 -4.88
CA GLY A 382 -11.21 17.09 -5.90
C GLY A 382 -12.52 16.96 -6.70
N PHE A 383 -12.92 15.73 -7.06
CA PHE A 383 -14.22 15.48 -7.70
C PHE A 383 -15.37 15.85 -6.77
N SER A 384 -15.27 15.52 -5.47
CA SER A 384 -16.27 15.93 -4.46
C SER A 384 -16.40 17.45 -4.33
N ALA A 385 -15.36 18.20 -4.68
CA ALA A 385 -15.35 19.66 -4.71
C ALA A 385 -15.69 20.24 -6.09
N HIS A 386 -16.23 19.45 -7.04
CA HIS A 386 -16.53 19.83 -8.42
C HIS A 386 -15.31 20.39 -9.15
N ARG A 387 -14.18 19.69 -9.10
CA ARG A 387 -12.94 20.10 -9.81
C ARG A 387 -12.44 18.98 -10.72
N PRO A 388 -12.22 19.27 -12.03
CA PRO A 388 -11.70 18.30 -12.97
C PRO A 388 -10.21 18.07 -12.74
N TYR A 389 -9.72 16.90 -13.17
CA TYR A 389 -8.32 16.51 -12.99
C TYR A 389 -7.57 16.31 -14.30
N VAL A 390 -6.27 16.63 -14.27
CA VAL A 390 -5.26 16.10 -15.19
C VAL A 390 -4.36 15.18 -14.38
N THR A 391 -4.32 13.89 -14.70
CA THR A 391 -3.56 12.88 -13.96
C THR A 391 -2.56 12.16 -14.83
N THR A 392 -1.52 11.62 -14.22
CA THR A 392 -0.69 10.58 -14.86
C THR A 392 -1.44 9.24 -14.88
N ASP A 393 -1.07 8.36 -15.84
CA ASP A 393 -1.65 7.02 -16.02
C ASP A 393 -1.04 6.03 -15.02
N VAL A 394 -1.41 6.16 -13.76
CA VAL A 394 -0.91 5.37 -12.63
C VAL A 394 -2.05 4.89 -11.73
N GLY A 395 -1.90 3.69 -11.17
CA GLY A 395 -2.93 3.10 -10.31
C GLY A 395 -4.29 3.03 -10.99
N CYS A 396 -5.33 3.52 -10.31
CA CYS A 396 -6.68 3.60 -10.87
C CYS A 396 -7.02 4.96 -11.51
N CYS A 397 -6.05 5.86 -11.74
CA CYS A 397 -6.34 7.19 -12.29
C CYS A 397 -7.15 7.11 -13.60
N ARG A 398 -6.83 6.15 -14.48
CA ARG A 398 -7.60 5.93 -15.72
C ARG A 398 -9.06 5.57 -15.46
N GLU A 399 -9.33 4.70 -14.51
CA GLU A 399 -10.69 4.32 -14.09
C GLU A 399 -11.43 5.51 -13.45
N LEU A 400 -10.77 6.30 -12.60
CA LEU A 400 -11.36 7.50 -12.00
C LEU A 400 -11.71 8.56 -13.03
N ILE A 401 -10.89 8.74 -14.08
CA ILE A 401 -11.09 9.77 -15.10
C ILE A 401 -12.11 9.33 -16.17
N PHE A 402 -12.04 8.08 -16.66
CA PHE A 402 -12.85 7.62 -17.79
C PHE A 402 -14.01 6.71 -17.38
N GLY A 403 -14.07 6.27 -16.12
CA GLY A 403 -14.98 5.21 -15.68
C GLY A 403 -14.51 3.81 -16.08
N ASP A 404 -15.26 2.82 -15.68
CA ASP A 404 -15.11 1.42 -16.08
C ASP A 404 -16.20 1.00 -17.07
N SER A 405 -16.27 -0.29 -17.43
CA SER A 405 -17.25 -0.84 -18.37
C SER A 405 -18.71 -0.69 -17.94
N SER A 406 -18.99 -0.34 -16.68
CA SER A 406 -20.32 -0.14 -16.11
C SER A 406 -20.67 1.34 -15.88
N ASP A 407 -19.80 2.27 -16.30
CA ASP A 407 -19.91 3.70 -16.12
C ASP A 407 -19.98 4.41 -17.48
N ASP A 408 -21.13 5.00 -17.79
CA ASP A 408 -21.42 5.74 -19.02
C ASP A 408 -21.50 7.27 -18.81
N LEU A 409 -21.07 7.78 -17.63
CA LEU A 409 -21.14 9.19 -17.28
C LEU A 409 -20.25 10.08 -18.16
N GLY A 410 -19.19 9.52 -18.73
CA GLY A 410 -18.25 10.26 -19.57
C GLY A 410 -16.89 10.52 -18.89
N THR A 411 -16.23 11.61 -19.26
CA THR A 411 -14.84 11.88 -18.87
C THR A 411 -14.76 12.97 -17.81
N ALA A 412 -14.09 12.68 -16.69
CA ALA A 412 -13.93 13.59 -15.55
C ALA A 412 -12.63 14.42 -15.60
N GLY A 413 -11.85 14.33 -16.68
CA GLY A 413 -10.56 14.99 -16.80
C GLY A 413 -9.70 14.44 -17.94
N ALA A 414 -8.37 14.45 -17.76
CA ALA A 414 -7.42 13.92 -18.73
C ALA A 414 -6.37 13.02 -18.06
N VAL A 415 -5.85 12.05 -18.82
CA VAL A 415 -4.79 11.13 -18.38
C VAL A 415 -3.63 11.22 -19.34
N VAL A 416 -2.41 11.41 -18.82
CA VAL A 416 -1.16 11.49 -19.58
C VAL A 416 -0.15 10.45 -19.11
N ALA A 417 0.87 10.15 -19.89
CA ALA A 417 1.93 9.26 -19.43
C ALA A 417 2.71 9.87 -18.26
N PRO A 418 3.18 9.05 -17.30
CA PRO A 418 4.12 9.54 -16.27
C PRO A 418 5.34 10.20 -16.89
N LEU A 419 5.86 11.27 -16.25
CA LEU A 419 7.01 12.08 -16.68
C LEU A 419 6.77 12.93 -17.96
N ASP A 420 5.61 12.83 -18.59
CA ASP A 420 5.26 13.61 -19.80
C ASP A 420 4.72 15.00 -19.42
N TYR A 421 5.63 15.91 -19.09
CA TYR A 421 5.28 17.27 -18.72
C TYR A 421 4.70 18.10 -19.87
N GLU A 422 4.98 17.75 -21.14
CA GLU A 422 4.45 18.44 -22.31
C GLU A 422 2.98 18.09 -22.54
N ALA A 423 2.64 16.79 -22.53
CA ALA A 423 1.26 16.35 -22.61
C ALA A 423 0.42 16.88 -21.43
N MET A 424 0.97 16.86 -20.20
CA MET A 424 0.31 17.43 -19.02
C MET A 424 0.01 18.92 -19.20
N ALA A 425 0.99 19.71 -19.67
CA ALA A 425 0.77 21.12 -19.96
C ALA A 425 -0.32 21.35 -21.01
N HIS A 426 -0.31 20.55 -22.06
CA HIS A 426 -1.30 20.63 -23.15
C HIS A 426 -2.73 20.43 -22.63
N GLU A 427 -2.94 19.41 -21.81
CA GLU A 427 -4.25 19.13 -21.22
C GLU A 427 -4.68 20.21 -20.22
N ILE A 428 -3.76 20.73 -19.41
CA ILE A 428 -4.04 21.88 -18.53
C ILE A 428 -4.48 23.11 -19.34
N ILE A 429 -3.75 23.45 -20.42
CA ILE A 429 -4.07 24.60 -21.29
C ILE A 429 -5.42 24.38 -21.98
N ARG A 430 -5.71 23.18 -22.46
CA ARG A 430 -6.99 22.80 -23.08
C ARG A 430 -8.16 23.07 -22.13
N LEU A 431 -8.05 22.55 -20.89
CA LEU A 431 -9.08 22.76 -19.87
C LEU A 431 -9.15 24.22 -19.41
N ALA A 432 -8.04 24.93 -19.35
CA ALA A 432 -8.01 26.35 -18.96
C ALA A 432 -8.75 27.25 -19.97
N LYS A 433 -8.60 26.95 -21.27
CA LYS A 433 -9.21 27.75 -22.38
C LYS A 433 -10.67 27.40 -22.64
N ASP A 434 -11.18 26.25 -22.20
CA ASP A 434 -12.56 25.78 -22.45
C ASP A 434 -13.32 25.60 -21.14
N TYR A 435 -14.09 26.60 -20.76
CA TYR A 435 -14.86 26.56 -19.51
C TYR A 435 -15.95 25.49 -19.54
N GLU A 436 -16.69 25.34 -20.66
CA GLU A 436 -17.78 24.36 -20.74
C GLU A 436 -17.27 22.93 -20.64
N LEU A 437 -16.12 22.64 -21.27
CA LEU A 437 -15.46 21.35 -21.14
C LEU A 437 -15.02 21.12 -19.68
N ARG A 438 -14.40 22.12 -19.06
CA ARG A 438 -13.91 22.06 -17.68
C ARG A 438 -15.06 21.80 -16.71
N ARG A 439 -16.20 22.51 -16.87
CA ARG A 439 -17.41 22.35 -16.08
C ARG A 439 -18.03 20.95 -16.26
N SER A 440 -18.18 20.50 -17.51
CA SER A 440 -18.72 19.18 -17.81
C SER A 440 -17.89 18.05 -17.18
N MET A 441 -16.56 18.14 -17.25
CA MET A 441 -15.67 17.16 -16.62
C MET A 441 -15.75 17.18 -15.09
N ALA A 442 -15.91 18.35 -14.49
CA ALA A 442 -16.09 18.50 -13.04
C ALA A 442 -17.37 17.81 -12.57
N GLU A 443 -18.46 17.97 -13.30
CA GLU A 443 -19.75 17.36 -12.99
C GLU A 443 -19.68 15.82 -13.12
N VAL A 444 -19.09 15.32 -14.20
CA VAL A 444 -18.86 13.87 -14.36
C VAL A 444 -18.05 13.29 -13.19
N GLY A 445 -16.99 13.98 -12.75
CA GLY A 445 -16.19 13.56 -11.61
C GLY A 445 -17.00 13.50 -10.31
N TYR A 446 -17.83 14.53 -10.06
CA TYR A 446 -18.70 14.59 -8.89
C TYR A 446 -19.74 13.47 -8.89
N GLU A 447 -20.49 13.27 -9.97
CA GLU A 447 -21.51 12.22 -10.07
C GLU A 447 -20.88 10.81 -10.01
N ARG A 448 -19.71 10.60 -10.59
CA ARG A 448 -18.96 9.35 -10.46
C ARG A 448 -18.57 9.07 -9.02
N THR A 449 -18.05 10.08 -8.30
CA THR A 449 -17.68 9.92 -6.89
C THR A 449 -18.90 9.63 -6.02
N LYS A 450 -19.99 10.35 -6.23
CA LYS A 450 -21.25 10.18 -5.51
C LYS A 450 -21.88 8.80 -5.73
N SER A 451 -21.79 8.27 -6.95
CA SER A 451 -22.40 6.98 -7.27
C SER A 451 -21.60 5.77 -6.80
N ARG A 452 -20.27 5.90 -6.55
CA ARG A 452 -19.39 4.74 -6.38
C ARG A 452 -18.35 4.84 -5.27
N TYR A 453 -17.98 6.05 -4.83
CA TYR A 453 -16.80 6.27 -3.99
C TYR A 453 -17.12 7.07 -2.73
N THR A 454 -18.35 6.95 -2.21
CA THR A 454 -18.69 7.59 -0.94
C THR A 454 -18.20 6.78 0.26
N TYR A 455 -17.98 7.45 1.37
CA TYR A 455 -17.61 6.81 2.63
C TYR A 455 -18.65 5.77 3.07
N GLU A 456 -19.94 6.06 2.90
CA GLU A 456 -21.04 5.16 3.27
C GLU A 456 -20.98 3.87 2.46
N GLN A 457 -20.77 3.95 1.14
CA GLN A 457 -20.64 2.78 0.28
C GLN A 457 -19.41 1.94 0.63
N PHE A 458 -18.30 2.59 0.96
CA PHE A 458 -17.09 1.92 1.45
C PHE A 458 -17.37 1.14 2.74
N ILE A 459 -18.02 1.75 3.74
CA ILE A 459 -18.34 1.09 5.01
C ILE A 459 -19.32 -0.05 4.80
N GLU A 460 -20.38 0.15 4.02
CA GLU A 460 -21.36 -0.90 3.70
C GLU A 460 -20.67 -2.11 3.03
N SER A 461 -19.78 -1.88 2.08
CA SER A 461 -19.02 -2.96 1.42
C SER A 461 -18.21 -3.79 2.41
N TYR A 462 -17.59 -3.19 3.42
CA TYR A 462 -16.86 -3.93 4.44
C TYR A 462 -17.77 -4.54 5.51
N HIS A 463 -18.91 -3.93 5.82
CA HIS A 463 -19.94 -4.54 6.65
C HIS A 463 -20.44 -5.85 6.02
N GLU A 464 -20.78 -5.84 4.74
CA GLU A 464 -21.15 -7.04 3.97
C GLU A 464 -20.02 -8.05 3.90
N ALA A 465 -18.78 -7.60 3.62
CA ALA A 465 -17.61 -8.45 3.52
C ALA A 465 -17.36 -9.25 4.81
N TYR A 466 -17.44 -8.60 5.97
CA TYR A 466 -17.28 -9.28 7.26
C TYR A 466 -18.44 -10.21 7.59
N ALA A 467 -19.67 -9.82 7.24
CA ALA A 467 -20.84 -10.67 7.42
C ALA A 467 -20.78 -11.93 6.59
N ASP A 468 -20.36 -11.84 5.33
CA ASP A 468 -20.28 -12.97 4.40
C ASP A 468 -19.19 -13.96 4.81
N ILE A 469 -17.97 -13.44 5.06
CA ILE A 469 -16.85 -14.32 5.42
C ILE A 469 -17.05 -14.95 6.79
N GLY A 470 -17.74 -14.27 7.71
CA GLY A 470 -18.11 -14.81 9.02
C GLY A 470 -19.09 -15.98 8.91
N LYS A 471 -20.07 -15.93 7.99
CA LYS A 471 -21.01 -17.03 7.71
C LYS A 471 -20.29 -18.25 7.09
N GLU A 472 -19.39 -18.03 6.14
CA GLU A 472 -18.60 -19.10 5.51
C GLU A 472 -17.74 -19.84 6.56
N GLY A 473 -17.14 -19.11 7.51
CA GLY A 473 -16.39 -19.70 8.63
C GLY A 473 -17.23 -20.54 9.59
N ALA A 474 -18.50 -20.20 9.77
CA ALA A 474 -19.42 -20.94 10.65
C ALA A 474 -19.93 -22.27 10.01
N HIS A 475 -19.99 -22.37 8.68
CA HIS A 475 -20.57 -23.52 7.95
C HIS A 475 -19.54 -24.44 7.30
N GLY A 476 -18.28 -24.00 7.17
CA GLY A 476 -17.24 -24.75 6.48
C GLY A 476 -16.05 -25.05 7.36
N GLY A 477 -15.99 -26.26 7.89
CA GLY A 477 -14.68 -26.82 8.21
C GLY A 477 -13.84 -26.77 6.93
N ARG A 478 -12.78 -25.92 6.89
CA ARG A 478 -11.88 -25.78 5.73
C ARG A 478 -11.57 -27.16 5.14
N ARG A 479 -11.94 -27.39 3.88
CA ARG A 479 -11.37 -28.48 3.09
C ARG A 479 -9.90 -28.09 2.86
N ILE A 480 -8.99 -28.69 3.64
CA ILE A 480 -7.53 -28.59 3.50
C ILE A 480 -7.08 -29.51 2.37
#